data_7dca343071d5890a012676e3fcf26890
#
_entry.id   7dca343071d5890a012676e3fcf26890
#
_cell.length_a   1.000
_cell.length_b   1.000
_cell.length_c   1.000
_cell.angle_alpha   90.00
_cell.angle_beta   90.00
_cell.angle_gamma   90.00
#
_symmetry.space_group_name_H-M   'P 1'
#
loop_
_entity.id
_entity.type
_entity.pdbx_description
1 polymer ?
#
loop_
_entity_poly.entity_id
_entity_poly.type
_entity_poly.pdbx_seq_one_letter_code
_entity_poly.pdbx_strand_id
1 'polypeptide(L)'
;TSMSEFDYIIVGAGSAGCVLANKLGADTSKSILILEAGPMDHNLMIHIPAGVYSAWRNPKLNWNYDTEDEKFIGDRPVFMPRGRVVGGSSSINSMVYMRGHPMDYDGWAKGEGMEQWAYEHCLPYFKSSENYSLGGNDYRGANGPLGVTRSDFDNPLIDAFLEAGVAAGQGKTDDPNGYNPEGVSRLDATKKNGRRCSAAVAHLRPALRRGNVTLLTHAMVHRIVTENGRATGVHFSHKGGQRHIKADQIILSGGAINSPQLLMLSGIGPADHLRNHGIEIVQNLPGVGQNLQDHPSVILQFESLKSYPIHKVDQPHRKLATGMQWVFTRKGLASSSIFETGGVVRGNETVPHGNLQYHFAPIGFEYSGNKISVTQAFLIHVDTLRPNSRGNITLKSADPTEKPAMLFNYMSGEGDMQEMIEGVKKARELVAQAPYDGL
;
A
#
# COMPACT_ATOMS: atom_id res chain seq x y z
N THR A 1 -36.34 -7.91 19.53
CA THR A 1 -34.91 -7.86 19.10
C THR A 1 -34.77 -8.75 17.89
N SER A 2 -34.65 -8.18 16.68
CA SER A 2 -34.36 -9.00 15.49
C SER A 2 -32.98 -9.64 15.68
N MET A 3 -32.89 -10.94 15.43
CA MET A 3 -31.61 -11.67 15.49
C MET A 3 -30.62 -11.09 14.48
N SER A 4 -29.34 -11.07 14.83
CA SER A 4 -28.26 -10.75 13.89
C SER A 4 -28.25 -11.80 12.77
N GLU A 5 -28.00 -11.34 11.53
CA GLU A 5 -27.92 -12.22 10.37
C GLU A 5 -26.52 -12.85 10.23
N PHE A 6 -25.51 -12.19 10.81
CA PHE A 6 -24.11 -12.62 10.81
C PHE A 6 -23.46 -12.39 12.18
N ASP A 7 -22.45 -13.20 12.51
CA ASP A 7 -21.58 -12.91 13.66
C ASP A 7 -20.72 -11.66 13.40
N TYR A 8 -20.19 -11.53 12.17
CA TYR A 8 -19.33 -10.41 11.79
C TYR A 8 -19.75 -9.82 10.44
N ILE A 9 -19.72 -8.48 10.36
CA ILE A 9 -19.65 -7.77 9.08
C ILE A 9 -18.29 -7.07 9.00
N ILE A 10 -17.55 -7.34 7.94
CA ILE A 10 -16.28 -6.67 7.63
C ILE A 10 -16.53 -5.70 6.49
N VAL A 11 -16.29 -4.41 6.73
CA VAL A 11 -16.47 -3.35 5.73
C VAL A 11 -15.14 -3.10 5.04
N GLY A 12 -15.05 -3.51 3.78
CA GLY A 12 -13.86 -3.43 2.94
C GLY A 12 -13.11 -4.75 2.84
N ALA A 13 -12.97 -5.25 1.62
CA ALA A 13 -12.17 -6.43 1.27
C ALA A 13 -10.76 -6.03 0.80
N GLY A 14 -10.15 -5.07 1.48
CA GLY A 14 -8.77 -4.69 1.31
C GLY A 14 -7.80 -5.60 2.07
N SER A 15 -6.57 -5.14 2.30
CA SER A 15 -5.53 -5.93 2.95
C SER A 15 -5.96 -6.42 4.33
N ALA A 16 -6.46 -5.54 5.18
CA ALA A 16 -6.89 -5.89 6.53
C ALA A 16 -8.15 -6.76 6.53
N GLY A 17 -9.16 -6.40 5.72
CA GLY A 17 -10.43 -7.14 5.66
C GLY A 17 -10.25 -8.58 5.18
N CYS A 18 -9.39 -8.82 4.20
CA CYS A 18 -9.07 -10.16 3.71
C CYS A 18 -8.40 -11.01 4.79
N VAL A 19 -7.46 -10.45 5.55
CA VAL A 19 -6.78 -11.13 6.67
C VAL A 19 -7.78 -11.50 7.75
N LEU A 20 -8.64 -10.54 8.15
CA LEU A 20 -9.65 -10.75 9.18
C LEU A 20 -10.67 -11.80 8.77
N ALA A 21 -11.14 -11.77 7.52
CA ALA A 21 -12.04 -12.80 6.99
C ALA A 21 -11.42 -14.20 7.08
N ASN A 22 -10.13 -14.32 6.79
CA ASN A 22 -9.42 -15.58 6.88
C ASN A 22 -9.24 -16.03 8.32
N LYS A 23 -8.82 -15.15 9.22
CA LYS A 23 -8.54 -15.49 10.61
C LYS A 23 -9.80 -15.76 11.42
N LEU A 24 -10.81 -14.90 11.34
CA LEU A 24 -12.08 -15.07 12.03
C LEU A 24 -12.88 -16.25 11.43
N GLY A 25 -12.85 -16.39 10.11
CA GLY A 25 -13.52 -17.48 9.40
C GLY A 25 -12.86 -18.85 9.54
N ALA A 26 -11.71 -18.95 10.21
CA ALA A 26 -11.11 -20.24 10.57
C ALA A 26 -12.00 -21.02 11.57
N ASP A 27 -12.72 -20.31 12.43
CA ASP A 27 -13.83 -20.88 13.19
C ASP A 27 -15.06 -20.97 12.28
N THR A 28 -15.30 -22.16 11.73
CA THR A 28 -16.40 -22.40 10.78
C THR A 28 -17.80 -22.34 11.41
N SER A 29 -17.89 -22.24 12.72
CA SER A 29 -19.17 -21.98 13.41
C SER A 29 -19.61 -20.53 13.31
N LYS A 30 -18.71 -19.63 12.91
CA LYS A 30 -18.96 -18.20 12.74
C LYS A 30 -19.37 -17.87 11.30
N SER A 31 -20.35 -17.01 11.16
CA SER A 31 -20.82 -16.48 9.88
C SER A 31 -20.26 -15.08 9.66
N ILE A 32 -19.62 -14.85 8.51
CA ILE A 32 -18.95 -13.60 8.19
C ILE A 32 -19.48 -13.07 6.87
N LEU A 33 -19.88 -11.81 6.86
CA LEU A 33 -20.17 -11.05 5.64
C LEU A 33 -19.05 -10.03 5.43
N ILE A 34 -18.41 -10.08 4.27
CA ILE A 34 -17.43 -9.06 3.86
C ILE A 34 -18.00 -8.28 2.68
N LEU A 35 -17.97 -6.94 2.78
CA LEU A 35 -18.56 -6.01 1.82
C LEU A 35 -17.44 -5.23 1.11
N GLU A 36 -17.44 -5.27 -0.23
CA GLU A 36 -16.47 -4.54 -1.05
C GLU A 36 -17.21 -3.61 -2.03
N ALA A 37 -16.82 -2.35 -2.05
CA ALA A 37 -17.42 -1.36 -2.94
C ALA A 37 -17.11 -1.59 -4.42
N GLY A 38 -15.94 -2.16 -4.71
CA GLY A 38 -15.47 -2.43 -6.06
C GLY A 38 -15.85 -3.81 -6.60
N PRO A 39 -15.34 -4.13 -7.81
CA PRO A 39 -15.54 -5.42 -8.46
C PRO A 39 -14.64 -6.52 -7.87
N MET A 40 -14.85 -7.74 -8.36
CA MET A 40 -13.90 -8.84 -8.20
C MET A 40 -12.56 -8.52 -8.87
N ASP A 41 -11.50 -9.15 -8.41
CA ASP A 41 -10.12 -9.01 -8.89
C ASP A 41 -9.83 -9.85 -10.16
N HIS A 42 -10.77 -9.93 -11.09
CA HIS A 42 -10.63 -10.76 -12.30
C HIS A 42 -9.80 -10.12 -13.41
N ASN A 43 -9.53 -8.81 -13.31
CA ASN A 43 -8.73 -8.12 -14.34
C ASN A 43 -7.31 -8.70 -14.37
N LEU A 44 -6.89 -9.15 -15.57
CA LEU A 44 -5.60 -9.81 -15.76
C LEU A 44 -4.42 -8.92 -15.36
N MET A 45 -4.53 -7.60 -15.55
CA MET A 45 -3.46 -6.64 -15.20
C MET A 45 -3.19 -6.56 -13.70
N ILE A 46 -4.12 -6.99 -12.86
CA ILE A 46 -3.89 -7.16 -11.42
C ILE A 46 -2.86 -8.28 -11.18
N HIS A 47 -2.98 -9.38 -11.89
CA HIS A 47 -2.22 -10.62 -11.64
C HIS A 47 -0.85 -10.65 -12.32
N ILE A 48 -0.68 -9.89 -13.40
CA ILE A 48 0.62 -9.72 -14.06
C ILE A 48 1.41 -8.64 -13.31
N PRO A 49 2.56 -8.95 -12.70
CA PRO A 49 3.32 -7.95 -11.94
C PRO A 49 3.65 -6.68 -12.73
N ALA A 50 4.09 -6.80 -13.98
CA ALA A 50 4.35 -5.64 -14.83
C ALA A 50 3.08 -4.87 -15.24
N GLY A 51 1.90 -5.41 -14.99
CA GLY A 51 0.61 -4.76 -15.24
C GLY A 51 0.23 -3.65 -14.25
N VAL A 52 1.08 -3.37 -13.26
CA VAL A 52 0.80 -2.45 -12.15
C VAL A 52 0.33 -1.06 -12.62
N TYR A 53 0.97 -0.49 -13.64
CA TYR A 53 0.58 0.83 -14.17
C TYR A 53 -0.79 0.84 -14.83
N SER A 54 -1.17 -0.25 -15.49
CA SER A 54 -2.51 -0.42 -16.04
C SER A 54 -3.56 -0.63 -14.94
N ALA A 55 -3.20 -1.33 -13.88
CA ALA A 55 -4.11 -1.64 -12.77
C ALA A 55 -4.43 -0.38 -11.95
N TRP A 56 -3.43 0.33 -11.44
CA TRP A 56 -3.69 1.47 -10.55
C TRP A 56 -4.22 2.72 -11.28
N ARG A 57 -4.10 2.79 -12.59
CA ARG A 57 -4.71 3.85 -13.42
C ARG A 57 -6.10 3.49 -13.96
N ASN A 58 -6.54 2.26 -13.78
CA ASN A 58 -7.86 1.83 -14.22
C ASN A 58 -8.94 2.43 -13.31
N PRO A 59 -9.81 3.33 -13.81
CA PRO A 59 -10.82 3.99 -12.98
C PRO A 59 -11.87 3.04 -12.41
N LYS A 60 -11.98 1.83 -12.95
CA LYS A 60 -12.88 0.79 -12.43
C LYS A 60 -12.32 0.06 -11.20
N LEU A 61 -10.99 0.14 -10.99
CA LEU A 61 -10.27 -0.55 -9.91
C LEU A 61 -9.75 0.40 -8.83
N ASN A 62 -10.01 1.69 -8.98
CA ASN A 62 -9.41 2.75 -8.19
C ASN A 62 -10.48 3.75 -7.75
N TRP A 63 -10.39 4.23 -6.52
CA TRP A 63 -11.23 5.32 -6.02
C TRP A 63 -10.97 6.65 -6.72
N ASN A 64 -9.80 6.83 -7.33
CA ASN A 64 -9.38 8.05 -8.03
C ASN A 64 -9.50 9.30 -7.14
N TYR A 65 -8.93 9.24 -5.95
CA TYR A 65 -8.88 10.39 -5.07
C TYR A 65 -7.84 11.40 -5.52
N ASP A 66 -8.13 12.66 -5.29
CA ASP A 66 -7.17 13.76 -5.30
C ASP A 66 -7.19 14.43 -3.92
N THR A 67 -6.03 14.89 -3.46
CA THR A 67 -5.98 15.76 -2.29
C THR A 67 -6.61 17.12 -2.61
N GLU A 68 -6.96 17.88 -1.59
CA GLU A 68 -7.13 19.33 -1.74
C GLU A 68 -5.78 19.95 -2.13
N ASP A 69 -5.76 21.24 -2.47
CA ASP A 69 -4.52 21.90 -2.85
C ASP A 69 -3.50 21.88 -1.70
N GLU A 70 -2.38 21.22 -1.93
CA GLU A 70 -1.28 21.07 -0.98
C GLU A 70 -0.38 22.31 -1.01
N LYS A 71 -0.53 23.17 -0.03
CA LYS A 71 0.05 24.53 -0.02
C LYS A 71 1.56 24.58 -0.02
N PHE A 72 2.20 23.61 0.63
CA PHE A 72 3.66 23.62 0.81
C PHE A 72 4.44 22.94 -0.33
N ILE A 73 3.73 22.46 -1.35
CA ILE A 73 4.32 21.86 -2.56
C ILE A 73 3.76 22.47 -3.84
N GLY A 74 3.43 23.77 -3.79
CA GLY A 74 3.06 24.58 -4.95
C GLY A 74 1.56 24.72 -5.20
N ASP A 75 0.73 24.69 -4.14
CA ASP A 75 -0.72 24.88 -4.23
C ASP A 75 -1.37 24.00 -5.32
N ARG A 76 -1.12 22.71 -5.27
CA ARG A 76 -1.64 21.74 -6.24
C ARG A 76 -2.19 20.50 -5.60
N PRO A 77 -3.20 19.87 -6.20
CA PRO A 77 -3.66 18.57 -5.75
C PRO A 77 -2.62 17.47 -6.06
N VAL A 78 -2.65 16.43 -5.27
CA VAL A 78 -1.87 15.21 -5.50
C VAL A 78 -2.84 14.07 -5.76
N PHE A 79 -2.64 13.35 -6.87
CA PHE A 79 -3.41 12.16 -7.19
C PHE A 79 -3.11 11.05 -6.19
N MET A 80 -4.14 10.52 -5.58
CA MET A 80 -4.05 9.54 -4.49
C MET A 80 -4.80 8.25 -4.87
N PRO A 81 -4.15 7.33 -5.60
CA PRO A 81 -4.77 6.07 -5.97
C PRO A 81 -5.00 5.19 -4.74
N ARG A 82 -6.22 4.65 -4.64
CA ARG A 82 -6.60 3.66 -3.64
C ARG A 82 -7.41 2.56 -4.31
N GLY A 83 -7.12 1.30 -4.00
CA GLY A 83 -7.83 0.19 -4.62
C GLY A 83 -9.31 0.17 -4.23
N ARG A 84 -10.15 0.16 -5.25
CA ARG A 84 -11.60 -0.11 -5.16
C ARG A 84 -11.89 -1.41 -5.89
N VAL A 85 -11.49 -2.49 -5.28
CA VAL A 85 -11.50 -3.84 -5.86
C VAL A 85 -11.25 -4.85 -4.74
N VAL A 86 -11.68 -6.07 -4.92
CA VAL A 86 -11.34 -7.17 -4.00
C VAL A 86 -9.82 -7.30 -3.85
N GLY A 87 -9.33 -7.30 -2.62
CA GLY A 87 -7.92 -7.17 -2.27
C GLY A 87 -7.48 -5.73 -1.99
N GLY A 88 -8.33 -4.74 -2.29
CA GLY A 88 -8.05 -3.32 -2.06
C GLY A 88 -6.78 -2.86 -2.75
N SER A 89 -6.00 -2.02 -2.10
CA SER A 89 -4.74 -1.50 -2.66
C SER A 89 -3.68 -2.57 -2.86
N SER A 90 -3.76 -3.73 -2.19
CA SER A 90 -2.85 -4.86 -2.46
C SER A 90 -3.04 -5.46 -3.87
N SER A 91 -4.19 -5.22 -4.50
CA SER A 91 -4.47 -5.63 -5.88
C SER A 91 -3.92 -4.69 -6.94
N ILE A 92 -3.56 -3.45 -6.58
CA ILE A 92 -3.11 -2.42 -7.54
C ILE A 92 -1.76 -1.78 -7.18
N ASN A 93 -1.17 -2.07 -6.04
CA ASN A 93 0.12 -1.51 -5.62
C ASN A 93 1.31 -2.09 -6.41
N SER A 94 2.49 -1.53 -6.20
CA SER A 94 3.73 -1.99 -6.85
C SER A 94 4.35 -3.21 -6.19
N MET A 95 3.67 -3.87 -5.27
CA MET A 95 4.05 -5.15 -4.63
C MET A 95 5.31 -5.12 -3.76
N VAL A 96 5.99 -4.02 -3.62
CA VAL A 96 7.19 -3.96 -2.76
C VAL A 96 6.81 -4.34 -1.34
N TYR A 97 7.43 -5.40 -0.82
CA TYR A 97 7.23 -5.86 0.54
C TYR A 97 8.33 -5.29 1.44
N MET A 98 7.95 -4.38 2.30
CA MET A 98 8.85 -3.75 3.27
C MET A 98 8.18 -3.69 4.62
N ARG A 99 8.81 -4.29 5.63
CA ARG A 99 8.46 -4.06 7.02
C ARG A 99 9.04 -2.73 7.48
N GLY A 100 8.50 -2.15 8.54
CA GLY A 100 9.16 -1.05 9.24
C GLY A 100 10.50 -1.50 9.83
N HIS A 101 11.39 -0.54 10.10
CA HIS A 101 12.60 -0.81 10.86
C HIS A 101 12.23 -1.32 12.26
N PRO A 102 12.95 -2.28 12.87
CA PRO A 102 12.67 -2.73 14.24
C PRO A 102 12.50 -1.59 15.24
N MET A 103 13.28 -0.52 15.12
CA MET A 103 13.17 0.66 15.97
C MET A 103 11.89 1.48 15.77
N ASP A 104 11.19 1.34 14.65
CA ASP A 104 9.89 1.99 14.45
C ASP A 104 8.84 1.39 15.40
N TYR A 105 8.80 0.06 15.50
CA TYR A 105 7.90 -0.65 16.41
C TYR A 105 8.28 -0.42 17.87
N ASP A 106 9.56 -0.48 18.20
CA ASP A 106 10.05 -0.19 19.53
C ASP A 106 9.76 1.27 19.93
N GLY A 107 9.78 2.17 18.96
CA GLY A 107 9.34 3.55 19.14
C GLY A 107 7.85 3.67 19.51
N TRP A 108 6.99 2.90 18.85
CA TRP A 108 5.56 2.85 19.19
C TRP A 108 5.34 2.28 20.60
N ALA A 109 6.11 1.25 20.97
CA ALA A 109 6.00 0.58 22.28
C ALA A 109 6.33 1.48 23.47
N LYS A 110 7.00 2.64 23.25
CA LYS A 110 7.28 3.62 24.31
C LYS A 110 6.03 4.40 24.75
N GLY A 111 4.96 4.37 23.96
CA GLY A 111 3.68 4.96 24.34
C GLY A 111 3.03 4.19 25.49
N GLU A 112 2.36 4.90 26.40
CA GLU A 112 1.62 4.28 27.49
C GLU A 112 0.54 3.32 26.96
N GLY A 113 0.57 2.07 27.42
CA GLY A 113 -0.34 1.01 26.98
C GLY A 113 -0.06 0.48 25.58
N MET A 114 1.13 0.75 25.02
CA MET A 114 1.50 0.35 23.65
C MET A 114 2.62 -0.72 23.63
N GLU A 115 2.97 -1.28 24.75
CA GLU A 115 4.11 -2.20 24.90
C GLU A 115 4.00 -3.44 23.99
N GLN A 116 2.76 -3.88 23.69
CA GLN A 116 2.50 -5.01 22.80
C GLN A 116 2.93 -4.76 21.34
N TRP A 117 3.24 -3.51 20.97
CA TRP A 117 3.68 -3.14 19.61
C TRP A 117 5.21 -3.13 19.45
N ALA A 118 5.97 -3.51 20.49
CA ALA A 118 7.41 -3.71 20.34
C ALA A 118 7.72 -4.71 19.21
N TYR A 119 8.87 -4.54 18.57
CA TYR A 119 9.27 -5.39 17.43
C TYR A 119 9.23 -6.89 17.78
N GLU A 120 9.70 -7.28 18.96
CA GLU A 120 9.67 -8.67 19.41
C GLU A 120 8.26 -9.29 19.46
N HIS A 121 7.24 -8.45 19.72
CA HIS A 121 5.84 -8.88 19.74
C HIS A 121 5.19 -8.86 18.36
N CYS A 122 5.64 -7.98 17.46
CA CYS A 122 5.16 -7.91 16.07
C CYS A 122 5.76 -9.01 15.19
N LEU A 123 7.01 -9.39 15.43
CA LEU A 123 7.75 -10.34 14.59
C LEU A 123 7.04 -11.69 14.38
N PRO A 124 6.43 -12.33 15.38
CA PRO A 124 5.69 -13.58 15.19
C PRO A 124 4.55 -13.45 14.16
N TYR A 125 3.88 -12.31 14.11
CA TYR A 125 2.81 -12.04 13.15
C TYR A 125 3.34 -11.84 11.74
N PHE A 126 4.45 -11.13 11.56
CA PHE A 126 5.12 -11.04 10.26
C PHE A 126 5.52 -12.41 9.73
N LYS A 127 6.12 -13.23 10.58
CA LYS A 127 6.54 -14.59 10.21
C LYS A 127 5.34 -15.50 9.90
N SER A 128 4.27 -15.44 10.67
CA SER A 128 3.09 -16.29 10.48
C SER A 128 2.32 -15.95 9.20
N SER A 129 2.39 -14.73 8.71
CA SER A 129 1.70 -14.32 7.49
C SER A 129 2.50 -14.59 6.22
N GLU A 130 3.81 -14.74 6.31
CA GLU A 130 4.75 -14.77 5.19
C GLU A 130 5.11 -16.18 4.74
N ASN A 131 5.21 -16.34 3.42
CA ASN A 131 5.86 -17.49 2.77
C ASN A 131 7.00 -16.97 1.90
N TYR A 132 8.18 -16.88 2.50
CA TYR A 132 9.36 -16.28 1.88
C TYR A 132 10.06 -17.25 0.93
N SER A 133 10.37 -16.79 -0.27
CA SER A 133 10.94 -17.63 -1.34
C SER A 133 12.32 -18.23 -1.02
N LEU A 134 13.10 -17.60 -0.15
CA LEU A 134 14.40 -18.09 0.28
C LEU A 134 14.35 -18.91 1.58
N GLY A 135 13.15 -19.22 2.07
CA GLY A 135 12.95 -20.01 3.28
C GLY A 135 12.88 -19.21 4.57
N GLY A 136 12.48 -19.88 5.65
CA GLY A 136 12.36 -19.29 6.97
C GLY A 136 13.69 -19.16 7.71
N ASN A 137 13.75 -18.19 8.63
CA ASN A 137 14.82 -17.99 9.57
C ASN A 137 14.29 -17.30 10.83
N ASP A 138 15.17 -16.74 11.67
CA ASP A 138 14.74 -16.06 12.90
C ASP A 138 13.81 -14.87 12.65
N TYR A 139 13.89 -14.23 11.47
CA TYR A 139 13.15 -13.03 11.11
C TYR A 139 12.12 -13.24 9.98
N ARG A 140 12.23 -14.32 9.21
CA ARG A 140 11.39 -14.57 8.04
C ARG A 140 10.54 -15.84 8.22
N GLY A 141 9.30 -15.79 7.72
CA GLY A 141 8.38 -16.93 7.73
C GLY A 141 8.40 -17.70 6.40
N ALA A 142 8.12 -19.02 6.47
CA ALA A 142 8.11 -19.89 5.29
C ALA A 142 6.75 -20.56 5.03
N ASN A 143 5.80 -20.47 5.96
CA ASN A 143 4.57 -21.28 5.95
C ASN A 143 3.29 -20.44 5.95
N GLY A 144 3.41 -19.12 5.85
CA GLY A 144 2.26 -18.24 5.80
C GLY A 144 1.55 -18.21 4.44
N PRO A 145 0.38 -17.59 4.37
CA PRO A 145 -0.40 -17.54 3.12
C PRO A 145 0.11 -16.51 2.11
N LEU A 146 0.82 -15.47 2.56
CA LEU A 146 1.31 -14.40 1.70
C LEU A 146 2.64 -14.80 1.04
N GLY A 147 2.63 -15.04 -0.27
CA GLY A 147 3.85 -15.27 -1.04
C GLY A 147 4.69 -13.99 -1.10
N VAL A 148 5.96 -14.11 -0.66
CA VAL A 148 6.96 -13.04 -0.72
C VAL A 148 8.18 -13.57 -1.45
N THR A 149 8.50 -12.95 -2.59
CA THR A 149 9.57 -13.41 -3.48
C THR A 149 10.68 -12.38 -3.52
N ARG A 150 11.91 -12.81 -3.24
CA ARG A 150 13.12 -12.02 -3.47
C ARG A 150 13.25 -11.71 -4.96
N SER A 151 13.52 -10.46 -5.28
CA SER A 151 13.78 -9.99 -6.63
C SER A 151 14.97 -10.74 -7.27
N ASP A 152 14.77 -11.21 -8.48
CA ASP A 152 15.75 -11.98 -9.27
C ASP A 152 15.96 -11.44 -10.68
N PHE A 153 15.34 -10.32 -11.01
CA PHE A 153 15.53 -9.68 -12.33
C PHE A 153 16.91 -9.05 -12.43
N ASP A 154 17.66 -9.43 -13.44
CA ASP A 154 19.01 -8.94 -13.68
C ASP A 154 19.03 -7.86 -14.78
N ASN A 155 19.75 -6.78 -14.50
CA ASN A 155 20.02 -5.69 -15.43
C ASN A 155 21.28 -4.96 -14.96
N PRO A 156 22.19 -4.55 -15.89
CA PRO A 156 23.41 -3.85 -15.49
C PRO A 156 23.18 -2.56 -14.68
N LEU A 157 22.06 -1.87 -14.88
CA LEU A 157 21.70 -0.68 -14.09
C LEU A 157 21.35 -1.06 -12.64
N ILE A 158 20.79 -2.24 -12.41
CA ILE A 158 20.52 -2.77 -11.07
C ILE A 158 21.83 -3.12 -10.35
N ASP A 159 22.73 -3.81 -11.03
CA ASP A 159 24.03 -4.16 -10.46
C ASP A 159 24.81 -2.90 -10.11
N ALA A 160 24.80 -1.89 -11.00
CA ALA A 160 25.40 -0.59 -10.75
C ALA A 160 24.79 0.10 -9.51
N PHE A 161 23.48 0.04 -9.32
CA PHE A 161 22.82 0.62 -8.14
C PHE A 161 23.34 -0.02 -6.84
N LEU A 162 23.43 -1.33 -6.80
CA LEU A 162 23.90 -2.06 -5.61
C LEU A 162 25.37 -1.77 -5.31
N GLU A 163 26.23 -1.76 -6.31
CA GLU A 163 27.66 -1.44 -6.18
C GLU A 163 27.88 0.03 -5.81
N ALA A 164 27.12 0.92 -6.45
CA ALA A 164 27.22 2.36 -6.19
C ALA A 164 26.78 2.73 -4.78
N GLY A 165 25.77 2.08 -4.23
CA GLY A 165 25.35 2.30 -2.86
C GLY A 165 26.45 1.97 -1.85
N VAL A 166 27.19 0.89 -2.07
CA VAL A 166 28.37 0.52 -1.28
C VAL A 166 29.48 1.53 -1.48
N ALA A 167 29.79 1.88 -2.72
CA ALA A 167 30.86 2.85 -3.04
C ALA A 167 30.58 4.22 -2.45
N ALA A 168 29.33 4.64 -2.36
CA ALA A 168 28.91 5.90 -1.74
C ALA A 168 28.91 5.84 -0.19
N GLY A 169 29.24 4.70 0.40
CA GLY A 169 29.23 4.53 1.86
C GLY A 169 27.83 4.43 2.47
N GLN A 170 26.80 4.14 1.68
CA GLN A 170 25.40 4.05 2.15
C GLN A 170 25.03 2.66 2.65
N GLY A 171 25.95 1.71 2.59
CA GLY A 171 25.77 0.36 3.11
C GLY A 171 25.03 -0.59 2.17
N LYS A 172 25.03 -1.85 2.56
CA LYS A 172 24.32 -2.93 1.88
C LYS A 172 23.71 -3.87 2.91
N THR A 173 22.54 -4.37 2.64
CA THR A 173 21.95 -5.46 3.42
C THR A 173 21.56 -6.61 2.51
N ASP A 174 21.69 -7.86 3.01
CA ASP A 174 21.23 -9.04 2.31
C ASP A 174 19.76 -9.32 2.54
N ASP A 175 19.17 -8.71 3.58
CA ASP A 175 17.75 -8.85 3.88
C ASP A 175 17.14 -7.51 4.37
N PRO A 176 16.40 -6.79 3.49
CA PRO A 176 15.74 -5.55 3.85
C PRO A 176 14.57 -5.73 4.84
N ASN A 177 14.16 -6.97 5.08
CA ASN A 177 13.10 -7.35 6.02
C ASN A 177 13.62 -8.18 7.20
N GLY A 178 14.94 -8.22 7.39
CA GLY A 178 15.59 -8.81 8.56
C GLY A 178 15.67 -7.82 9.72
N TYR A 179 16.54 -8.12 10.68
CA TYR A 179 16.75 -7.27 11.85
C TYR A 179 17.43 -5.94 11.51
N ASN A 180 18.36 -5.96 10.56
CA ASN A 180 19.07 -4.77 10.10
C ASN A 180 18.74 -4.48 8.64
N PRO A 181 17.70 -3.66 8.36
CA PRO A 181 17.26 -3.38 7.00
C PRO A 181 18.07 -2.29 6.29
N GLU A 182 19.03 -1.64 6.97
CA GLU A 182 19.73 -0.48 6.42
C GLU A 182 20.74 -0.86 5.34
N GLY A 183 20.76 -0.06 4.29
CA GLY A 183 21.63 -0.21 3.12
C GLY A 183 20.84 -0.52 1.85
N VAL A 184 21.55 -0.46 0.70
CA VAL A 184 20.97 -0.87 -0.58
C VAL A 184 20.82 -2.40 -0.62
N SER A 185 19.80 -2.87 -1.31
CA SER A 185 19.51 -4.30 -1.41
C SER A 185 18.61 -4.62 -2.60
N ARG A 186 18.57 -5.89 -2.97
CA ARG A 186 17.42 -6.41 -3.73
C ARG A 186 16.20 -6.41 -2.83
N LEU A 187 15.05 -6.01 -3.38
CA LEU A 187 13.79 -5.94 -2.64
C LEU A 187 13.02 -7.25 -2.73
N ASP A 188 12.09 -7.40 -1.80
CA ASP A 188 11.09 -8.46 -1.83
C ASP A 188 9.78 -7.92 -2.41
N ALA A 189 9.00 -8.79 -3.03
CA ALA A 189 7.70 -8.43 -3.57
C ALA A 189 6.63 -9.43 -3.14
N THR A 190 5.40 -8.94 -2.96
CA THR A 190 4.22 -9.78 -2.70
C THR A 190 3.82 -10.53 -3.97
N LYS A 191 4.61 -11.53 -4.30
CA LYS A 191 4.47 -12.40 -5.47
C LYS A 191 4.62 -13.86 -5.09
N LYS A 192 3.97 -14.72 -5.86
CA LYS A 192 4.12 -16.17 -5.79
C LYS A 192 4.03 -16.75 -7.20
N ASN A 193 5.02 -17.56 -7.59
CA ASN A 193 5.07 -18.20 -8.91
C ASN A 193 4.89 -17.19 -10.07
N GLY A 194 5.58 -16.05 -10.01
CA GLY A 194 5.54 -15.02 -11.05
C GLY A 194 4.24 -14.24 -11.16
N ARG A 195 3.34 -14.35 -10.18
CA ARG A 195 2.07 -13.62 -10.13
C ARG A 195 2.00 -12.77 -8.87
N ARG A 196 1.22 -11.68 -8.94
CA ARG A 196 0.84 -10.91 -7.73
C ARG A 196 0.18 -11.84 -6.71
N CYS A 197 0.62 -11.76 -5.47
CA CYS A 197 -0.04 -12.37 -4.32
C CYS A 197 -0.69 -11.27 -3.49
N SER A 198 -1.87 -10.81 -3.91
CA SER A 198 -2.65 -9.83 -3.14
C SER A 198 -3.21 -10.46 -1.87
N ALA A 199 -3.73 -9.62 -0.96
CA ALA A 199 -4.45 -10.12 0.21
C ALA A 199 -5.68 -10.96 -0.16
N ALA A 200 -6.31 -10.67 -1.30
CA ALA A 200 -7.40 -11.49 -1.82
C ALA A 200 -6.92 -12.91 -2.17
N VAL A 201 -5.80 -13.02 -2.87
CA VAL A 201 -5.21 -14.32 -3.24
C VAL A 201 -4.72 -15.07 -2.00
N ALA A 202 -4.01 -14.37 -1.11
CA ALA A 202 -3.39 -14.98 0.06
C ALA A 202 -4.39 -15.41 1.13
N HIS A 203 -5.41 -14.59 1.40
CA HIS A 203 -6.27 -14.75 2.57
C HIS A 203 -7.75 -14.97 2.22
N LEU A 204 -8.32 -14.14 1.32
CA LEU A 204 -9.77 -14.19 1.09
C LEU A 204 -10.21 -15.43 0.34
N ARG A 205 -9.50 -15.84 -0.70
CA ARG A 205 -9.84 -17.03 -1.48
C ARG A 205 -9.85 -18.30 -0.62
N PRO A 206 -8.86 -18.57 0.24
CA PRO A 206 -8.95 -19.66 1.20
C PRO A 206 -10.14 -19.55 2.15
N ALA A 207 -10.45 -18.34 2.63
CA ALA A 207 -11.59 -18.11 3.51
C ALA A 207 -12.92 -18.44 2.84
N LEU A 208 -13.12 -17.99 1.60
CA LEU A 208 -14.34 -18.25 0.85
C LEU A 208 -14.59 -19.75 0.59
N ARG A 209 -13.53 -20.54 0.44
CA ARG A 209 -13.65 -21.99 0.24
C ARG A 209 -14.20 -22.74 1.44
N ARG A 210 -14.15 -22.17 2.65
CA ARG A 210 -14.71 -22.79 3.86
C ARG A 210 -16.23 -22.70 3.94
N GLY A 211 -16.87 -21.81 3.16
CA GLY A 211 -18.32 -21.70 3.04
C GLY A 211 -19.02 -20.85 4.12
N ASN A 212 -18.32 -20.44 5.17
CA ASN A 212 -18.88 -19.60 6.25
C ASN A 212 -18.56 -18.10 6.07
N VAL A 213 -17.81 -17.72 5.03
CA VAL A 213 -17.53 -16.35 4.65
C VAL A 213 -18.26 -16.02 3.35
N THR A 214 -19.08 -14.99 3.37
CA THR A 214 -19.84 -14.48 2.22
C THR A 214 -19.24 -13.15 1.78
N LEU A 215 -18.90 -13.03 0.49
CA LEU A 215 -18.44 -11.79 -0.13
C LEU A 215 -19.55 -11.18 -0.99
N LEU A 216 -19.83 -9.91 -0.77
CA LEU A 216 -20.62 -9.09 -1.69
C LEU A 216 -19.72 -8.00 -2.30
N THR A 217 -19.63 -8.02 -3.62
CA THR A 217 -18.95 -6.95 -4.41
C THR A 217 -19.96 -5.92 -4.88
N HIS A 218 -19.46 -4.75 -5.33
CA HIS A 218 -20.33 -3.62 -5.67
C HIS A 218 -21.30 -3.27 -4.53
N ALA A 219 -20.84 -3.41 -3.31
CA ALA A 219 -21.57 -3.16 -2.07
C ALA A 219 -20.92 -1.98 -1.35
N MET A 220 -21.44 -0.79 -1.58
CA MET A 220 -20.94 0.45 -0.99
C MET A 220 -21.62 0.69 0.35
N VAL A 221 -20.87 0.61 1.43
CA VAL A 221 -21.38 0.91 2.78
C VAL A 221 -21.48 2.42 2.96
N HIS A 222 -22.65 2.87 3.37
CA HIS A 222 -22.98 4.29 3.53
C HIS A 222 -22.98 4.74 4.98
N ARG A 223 -23.35 3.86 5.90
CA ARG A 223 -23.47 4.18 7.32
C ARG A 223 -23.41 2.93 8.19
N ILE A 224 -22.78 3.06 9.34
CA ILE A 224 -22.89 2.13 10.46
C ILE A 224 -24.14 2.48 11.24
N VAL A 225 -24.97 1.49 11.53
CA VAL A 225 -26.14 1.63 12.38
C VAL A 225 -25.74 1.38 13.83
N THR A 226 -26.11 2.32 14.69
CA THR A 226 -25.87 2.23 16.14
C THR A 226 -27.19 2.27 16.89
N GLU A 227 -27.34 1.39 17.89
CA GLU A 227 -28.47 1.34 18.79
C GLU A 227 -27.92 1.29 20.23
N ASN A 228 -28.33 2.22 21.08
CA ASN A 228 -27.90 2.29 22.49
C ASN A 228 -26.35 2.27 22.65
N GLY A 229 -25.64 3.01 21.80
CA GLY A 229 -24.17 3.12 21.86
C GLY A 229 -23.42 1.90 21.31
N ARG A 230 -24.10 0.96 20.67
CA ARG A 230 -23.51 -0.23 20.06
C ARG A 230 -23.77 -0.25 18.55
N ALA A 231 -22.76 -0.61 17.76
CA ALA A 231 -22.94 -0.88 16.35
C ALA A 231 -23.70 -2.21 16.16
N THR A 232 -24.79 -2.17 15.40
CA THR A 232 -25.71 -3.32 15.22
C THR A 232 -25.82 -3.79 13.77
N GLY A 233 -25.36 -2.99 12.81
CA GLY A 233 -25.47 -3.32 11.39
C GLY A 233 -24.91 -2.22 10.51
N VAL A 234 -25.14 -2.35 9.21
CA VAL A 234 -24.72 -1.40 8.21
C VAL A 234 -25.81 -1.14 7.17
N HIS A 235 -25.89 0.09 6.69
CA HIS A 235 -26.62 0.45 5.48
C HIS A 235 -25.64 0.48 4.30
N PHE A 236 -26.01 -0.13 3.20
CA PHE A 236 -25.20 -0.15 1.98
C PHE A 236 -26.06 -0.23 0.72
N SER A 237 -25.51 0.21 -0.41
CA SER A 237 -26.10 0.03 -1.72
C SER A 237 -25.55 -1.22 -2.39
N HIS A 238 -26.42 -1.99 -3.04
CA HIS A 238 -26.04 -3.16 -3.82
C HIS A 238 -27.05 -3.40 -4.94
N LYS A 239 -26.58 -3.62 -6.15
CA LYS A 239 -27.42 -3.87 -7.35
C LYS A 239 -28.56 -2.84 -7.51
N GLY A 240 -28.25 -1.58 -7.30
CA GLY A 240 -29.20 -0.46 -7.47
C GLY A 240 -30.22 -0.28 -6.34
N GLY A 241 -30.18 -1.12 -5.31
CA GLY A 241 -31.05 -1.03 -4.12
C GLY A 241 -30.28 -0.68 -2.85
N GLN A 242 -31.01 -0.11 -1.88
CA GLN A 242 -30.52 0.08 -0.53
C GLN A 242 -30.81 -1.15 0.32
N ARG A 243 -29.83 -1.54 1.13
CA ARG A 243 -29.92 -2.72 2.00
C ARG A 243 -29.47 -2.38 3.42
N HIS A 244 -30.02 -3.11 4.37
CA HIS A 244 -29.61 -3.08 5.76
C HIS A 244 -29.41 -4.50 6.26
N ILE A 245 -28.25 -4.79 6.82
CA ILE A 245 -27.94 -6.11 7.41
C ILE A 245 -27.40 -5.89 8.82
N LYS A 246 -27.82 -6.76 9.73
CA LYS A 246 -27.40 -6.76 11.14
C LYS A 246 -26.33 -7.82 11.39
N ALA A 247 -25.42 -7.49 12.32
CA ALA A 247 -24.43 -8.42 12.83
C ALA A 247 -24.11 -8.16 14.29
N ASP A 248 -23.53 -9.14 14.97
CA ASP A 248 -23.09 -8.98 16.36
C ASP A 248 -21.90 -8.05 16.48
N GLN A 249 -21.00 -8.05 15.48
CA GLN A 249 -19.83 -7.17 15.44
C GLN A 249 -19.64 -6.59 14.04
N ILE A 250 -19.31 -5.31 14.00
CA ILE A 250 -19.00 -4.55 12.79
C ILE A 250 -17.52 -4.17 12.82
N ILE A 251 -16.78 -4.54 11.79
CA ILE A 251 -15.35 -4.28 11.67
C ILE A 251 -15.10 -3.38 10.48
N LEU A 252 -14.49 -2.22 10.72
CA LEU A 252 -14.09 -1.30 9.66
C LEU A 252 -12.71 -1.63 9.14
N SER A 253 -12.64 -1.94 7.87
CA SER A 253 -11.40 -2.23 7.12
C SER A 253 -11.36 -1.47 5.80
N GLY A 254 -11.93 -0.27 5.78
CA GLY A 254 -12.05 0.60 4.59
C GLY A 254 -10.77 1.34 4.23
N GLY A 255 -9.70 1.19 5.00
CA GLY A 255 -8.44 1.89 4.81
C GLY A 255 -8.42 3.28 5.46
N ALA A 256 -7.27 3.96 5.35
CA ALA A 256 -6.99 5.21 6.05
C ALA A 256 -7.91 6.38 5.62
N ILE A 257 -8.49 6.32 4.43
CA ILE A 257 -9.36 7.39 3.91
C ILE A 257 -10.83 7.05 4.15
N ASN A 258 -11.26 5.85 3.81
CA ASN A 258 -12.67 5.50 3.81
C ASN A 258 -13.20 5.13 5.21
N SER A 259 -12.38 4.56 6.09
CA SER A 259 -12.82 4.23 7.45
C SER A 259 -13.17 5.49 8.28
N PRO A 260 -12.33 6.53 8.35
CA PRO A 260 -12.72 7.76 9.01
C PRO A 260 -13.90 8.47 8.33
N GLN A 261 -13.98 8.44 6.99
CA GLN A 261 -15.15 8.97 6.28
C GLN A 261 -16.43 8.26 6.72
N LEU A 262 -16.44 6.94 6.78
CA LEU A 262 -17.59 6.16 7.18
C LEU A 262 -17.99 6.40 8.64
N LEU A 263 -17.02 6.52 9.54
CA LEU A 263 -17.28 6.90 10.92
C LEU A 263 -17.99 8.26 11.01
N MET A 264 -17.47 9.27 10.31
CA MET A 264 -18.06 10.62 10.30
C MET A 264 -19.47 10.62 9.70
N LEU A 265 -19.70 9.92 8.58
CA LEU A 265 -21.04 9.74 8.00
C LEU A 265 -22.02 9.04 8.95
N SER A 266 -21.51 8.28 9.90
CA SER A 266 -22.27 7.54 10.89
C SER A 266 -22.48 8.30 12.22
N GLY A 267 -22.06 9.57 12.28
CA GLY A 267 -22.20 10.41 13.47
C GLY A 267 -21.08 10.23 14.51
N ILE A 268 -19.97 9.60 14.13
CA ILE A 268 -18.83 9.35 15.01
C ILE A 268 -17.62 10.15 14.50
N GLY A 269 -17.29 11.22 15.18
CA GLY A 269 -16.21 12.12 14.76
C GLY A 269 -16.27 13.47 15.45
N PRO A 270 -15.59 14.51 14.89
CA PRO A 270 -15.60 15.85 15.43
C PRO A 270 -17.01 16.46 15.37
N ALA A 271 -17.64 16.69 16.52
CA ALA A 271 -19.06 17.04 16.62
C ALA A 271 -19.44 18.29 15.82
N ASP A 272 -18.65 19.36 15.91
CA ASP A 272 -18.98 20.62 15.22
C ASP A 272 -18.90 20.46 13.70
N HIS A 273 -17.90 19.73 13.20
CA HIS A 273 -17.77 19.41 11.78
C HIS A 273 -18.98 18.61 11.28
N LEU A 274 -19.42 17.61 12.03
CA LEU A 274 -20.57 16.77 11.66
C LEU A 274 -21.88 17.57 11.69
N ARG A 275 -22.09 18.44 12.69
CA ARG A 275 -23.25 19.32 12.74
C ARG A 275 -23.32 20.26 11.53
N ASN A 276 -22.19 20.79 11.09
CA ASN A 276 -22.12 21.65 9.90
C ASN A 276 -22.59 20.95 8.63
N HIS A 277 -22.57 19.62 8.61
CA HIS A 277 -23.08 18.80 7.50
C HIS A 277 -24.47 18.18 7.79
N GLY A 278 -25.13 18.58 8.88
CA GLY A 278 -26.45 18.07 9.24
C GLY A 278 -26.47 16.63 9.72
N ILE A 279 -25.33 16.12 10.20
CA ILE A 279 -25.19 14.75 10.68
C ILE A 279 -25.47 14.71 12.18
N GLU A 280 -26.37 13.82 12.60
CA GLU A 280 -26.66 13.59 14.01
C GLU A 280 -25.45 12.96 14.72
N ILE A 281 -25.11 13.50 15.88
CA ILE A 281 -23.96 13.07 16.66
C ILE A 281 -24.32 11.82 17.46
N VAL A 282 -23.62 10.73 17.17
CA VAL A 282 -23.64 9.50 17.98
C VAL A 282 -22.57 9.57 19.07
N GLN A 283 -21.37 9.96 18.68
CA GLN A 283 -20.24 10.08 19.60
C GLN A 283 -19.29 11.19 19.11
N ASN A 284 -19.00 12.16 19.98
CA ASN A 284 -17.96 13.14 19.69
C ASN A 284 -16.58 12.51 19.87
N LEU A 285 -15.89 12.29 18.77
CA LEU A 285 -14.50 11.79 18.71
C LEU A 285 -13.65 12.73 17.84
N PRO A 286 -13.04 13.77 18.43
CA PRO A 286 -12.30 14.79 17.68
C PRO A 286 -11.13 14.25 16.86
N GLY A 287 -10.56 13.09 17.24
CA GLY A 287 -9.41 12.47 16.55
C GLY A 287 -9.75 11.76 15.24
N VAL A 288 -11.02 11.48 14.97
CA VAL A 288 -11.44 10.82 13.73
C VAL A 288 -11.13 11.72 12.54
N GLY A 289 -10.38 11.21 11.57
CA GLY A 289 -9.90 11.93 10.40
C GLY A 289 -8.66 12.79 10.64
N GLN A 290 -8.13 12.83 11.84
CA GLN A 290 -6.94 13.61 12.18
C GLN A 290 -5.65 12.77 12.10
N ASN A 291 -4.50 13.46 12.17
CA ASN A 291 -3.18 12.83 12.23
C ASN A 291 -2.80 12.02 10.98
N LEU A 292 -3.31 12.42 9.83
CA LEU A 292 -3.01 11.78 8.55
C LEU A 292 -1.54 11.99 8.18
N GLN A 293 -0.86 10.92 7.81
CA GLN A 293 0.54 10.90 7.46
C GLN A 293 0.77 10.07 6.20
N ASP A 294 1.81 10.42 5.46
CA ASP A 294 2.23 9.68 4.28
C ASP A 294 3.72 9.86 4.04
N HIS A 295 4.31 8.99 3.24
CA HIS A 295 5.68 9.11 2.77
C HIS A 295 5.73 10.01 1.53
N PRO A 296 6.13 11.29 1.64
CA PRO A 296 6.37 12.09 0.46
C PRO A 296 7.54 11.51 -0.34
N SER A 297 7.44 11.57 -1.65
CA SER A 297 8.41 10.98 -2.58
C SER A 297 8.83 12.00 -3.62
N VAL A 298 10.12 12.03 -3.93
CA VAL A 298 10.69 12.73 -5.07
C VAL A 298 11.32 11.71 -6.00
N ILE A 299 11.07 11.86 -7.29
CA ILE A 299 11.62 10.96 -8.32
C ILE A 299 12.78 11.67 -9.01
N LEU A 300 13.95 11.04 -8.97
CA LEU A 300 15.11 11.45 -9.78
C LEU A 300 15.20 10.50 -10.96
N GLN A 301 15.14 11.04 -12.16
CA GLN A 301 15.28 10.27 -13.38
C GLN A 301 16.55 10.70 -14.12
N PHE A 302 17.33 9.71 -14.54
CA PHE A 302 18.60 9.89 -15.23
C PHE A 302 18.54 9.24 -16.59
N GLU A 303 19.02 9.93 -17.62
CA GLU A 303 19.19 9.35 -18.94
C GLU A 303 20.24 8.23 -18.89
N SER A 304 19.89 7.08 -19.49
CA SER A 304 20.87 5.99 -19.66
C SER A 304 21.62 6.18 -20.98
N LEU A 305 22.94 6.14 -20.91
CA LEU A 305 23.80 6.24 -22.09
C LEU A 305 23.70 4.97 -22.96
N LYS A 306 23.31 3.85 -22.36
CA LYS A 306 23.10 2.58 -23.04
C LYS A 306 21.63 2.19 -23.09
N SER A 307 21.22 1.62 -24.20
CA SER A 307 19.87 1.06 -24.35
C SER A 307 19.85 -0.41 -23.95
N TYR A 308 18.91 -0.77 -23.09
CA TYR A 308 18.67 -2.15 -22.66
C TYR A 308 17.31 -2.65 -23.17
N PRO A 309 17.08 -3.96 -23.24
CA PRO A 309 15.80 -4.51 -23.73
C PRO A 309 14.58 -3.97 -22.98
N ILE A 310 14.70 -3.70 -21.69
CA ILE A 310 13.63 -3.13 -20.86
C ILE A 310 13.17 -1.74 -21.36
N HIS A 311 14.09 -0.95 -21.94
CA HIS A 311 13.77 0.38 -22.47
C HIS A 311 12.88 0.36 -23.71
N LYS A 312 12.72 -0.82 -24.33
CA LYS A 312 11.95 -1.04 -25.55
C LYS A 312 10.72 -1.92 -25.32
N VAL A 313 10.34 -2.14 -24.06
CA VAL A 313 9.23 -3.04 -23.69
C VAL A 313 7.88 -2.58 -24.22
N ASP A 314 7.71 -1.27 -24.45
CA ASP A 314 6.49 -0.68 -24.99
C ASP A 314 6.26 -1.00 -26.49
N GLN A 315 7.28 -1.46 -27.21
CA GLN A 315 7.11 -1.84 -28.61
C GLN A 315 6.12 -3.01 -28.72
N PRO A 316 5.10 -2.93 -29.60
CA PRO A 316 3.98 -3.88 -29.60
C PRO A 316 4.40 -5.35 -29.69
N HIS A 317 5.38 -5.66 -30.55
CA HIS A 317 5.88 -7.05 -30.71
C HIS A 317 6.63 -7.55 -29.46
N ARG A 318 7.37 -6.67 -28.77
CA ARG A 318 8.07 -7.00 -27.52
C ARG A 318 7.10 -7.17 -26.36
N LYS A 319 6.11 -6.29 -26.28
CA LYS A 319 5.04 -6.40 -25.30
C LYS A 319 4.26 -7.70 -25.44
N LEU A 320 3.94 -8.08 -26.68
CA LEU A 320 3.28 -9.36 -26.97
C LEU A 320 4.17 -10.55 -26.56
N ALA A 321 5.45 -10.56 -26.97
CA ALA A 321 6.39 -11.62 -26.63
C ALA A 321 6.57 -11.77 -25.12
N THR A 322 6.71 -10.64 -24.39
CA THR A 322 6.82 -10.60 -22.94
C THR A 322 5.56 -11.16 -22.28
N GLY A 323 4.39 -10.79 -22.76
CA GLY A 323 3.12 -11.31 -22.27
C GLY A 323 2.97 -12.81 -22.52
N MET A 324 3.30 -13.29 -23.71
CA MET A 324 3.28 -14.72 -24.03
C MET A 324 4.25 -15.52 -23.17
N GLN A 325 5.48 -15.03 -23.00
CA GLN A 325 6.45 -15.68 -22.11
C GLN A 325 5.86 -15.86 -20.71
N TRP A 326 5.22 -14.84 -20.18
CA TRP A 326 4.60 -14.91 -18.86
C TRP A 326 3.42 -15.90 -18.82
N VAL A 327 2.58 -15.90 -19.85
CA VAL A 327 1.43 -16.83 -19.92
C VAL A 327 1.88 -18.28 -19.84
N PHE A 328 2.96 -18.63 -20.53
CA PHE A 328 3.45 -20.01 -20.60
C PHE A 328 4.41 -20.38 -19.46
N THR A 329 5.22 -19.46 -18.97
CA THR A 329 6.31 -19.77 -18.04
C THR A 329 6.19 -19.10 -16.66
N ARG A 330 5.36 -18.07 -16.53
CA ARG A 330 5.29 -17.20 -15.33
C ARG A 330 6.63 -16.53 -14.99
N LYS A 331 7.51 -16.39 -15.97
CA LYS A 331 8.85 -15.80 -15.83
C LYS A 331 9.04 -14.62 -16.78
N GLY A 332 10.21 -14.01 -16.71
CA GLY A 332 10.62 -12.92 -17.56
C GLY A 332 10.16 -11.56 -17.04
N LEU A 333 10.28 -10.55 -17.91
CA LEU A 333 10.04 -9.15 -17.52
C LEU A 333 8.62 -8.89 -17.00
N ALA A 334 7.60 -9.59 -17.52
CA ALA A 334 6.23 -9.43 -17.04
C ALA A 334 6.04 -9.92 -15.60
N SER A 335 6.92 -10.77 -15.06
CA SER A 335 6.91 -11.17 -13.65
C SER A 335 7.65 -10.19 -12.73
N SER A 336 8.23 -9.13 -13.27
CA SER A 336 8.89 -8.07 -12.50
C SER A 336 7.89 -6.96 -12.12
N SER A 337 8.02 -6.48 -10.89
CA SER A 337 7.34 -5.26 -10.44
C SER A 337 8.07 -3.97 -10.88
N ILE A 338 9.19 -4.10 -11.59
CA ILE A 338 10.12 -3.04 -11.97
C ILE A 338 11.00 -2.57 -10.80
N PHE A 339 10.44 -2.42 -9.61
CA PHE A 339 11.17 -2.03 -8.41
C PHE A 339 11.85 -3.25 -7.76
N GLU A 340 12.94 -3.68 -8.39
CA GLU A 340 13.67 -4.88 -7.99
C GLU A 340 14.73 -4.60 -6.92
N THR A 341 15.12 -3.34 -6.79
CA THR A 341 16.14 -2.88 -5.85
C THR A 341 15.73 -1.57 -5.19
N GLY A 342 16.33 -1.30 -4.07
CA GLY A 342 16.12 -0.10 -3.29
C GLY A 342 16.96 -0.13 -2.02
N GLY A 343 16.46 0.45 -0.95
CA GLY A 343 17.15 0.40 0.32
C GLY A 343 16.64 1.44 1.31
N VAL A 344 16.98 1.23 2.56
CA VAL A 344 16.76 2.18 3.65
C VAL A 344 18.12 2.74 4.07
N VAL A 345 18.26 4.05 4.01
CA VAL A 345 19.52 4.72 4.28
C VAL A 345 19.33 5.87 5.26
N ARG A 346 20.45 6.36 5.80
CA ARG A 346 20.46 7.53 6.67
C ARG A 346 20.74 8.79 5.88
N GLY A 347 19.96 9.82 6.09
CA GLY A 347 20.18 11.14 5.48
C GLY A 347 21.44 11.83 6.04
N ASN A 348 21.72 11.59 7.32
CA ASN A 348 22.90 12.10 8.01
C ASN A 348 23.28 11.16 9.19
N GLU A 349 24.41 11.44 9.83
CA GLU A 349 24.93 10.61 10.92
C GLU A 349 24.18 10.78 12.25
N THR A 350 23.36 11.81 12.39
CA THR A 350 22.67 12.11 13.65
C THR A 350 21.33 11.38 13.82
N VAL A 351 20.77 10.82 12.74
CA VAL A 351 19.51 10.08 12.81
C VAL A 351 19.71 8.75 13.51
N PRO A 352 18.76 8.33 14.36
CA PRO A 352 18.92 7.11 15.16
C PRO A 352 18.89 5.82 14.33
N HIS A 353 18.19 5.83 13.20
CA HIS A 353 18.10 4.73 12.24
C HIS A 353 17.69 5.27 10.87
N GLY A 354 17.74 4.44 9.83
CA GLY A 354 17.44 4.84 8.46
C GLY A 354 16.11 5.58 8.35
N ASN A 355 16.16 6.77 7.77
CA ASN A 355 15.02 7.70 7.65
C ASN A 355 14.63 7.99 6.21
N LEU A 356 15.38 7.46 5.25
CA LEU A 356 15.13 7.59 3.82
C LEU A 356 14.99 6.21 3.20
N GLN A 357 14.13 6.10 2.18
CA GLN A 357 13.97 4.87 1.42
C GLN A 357 14.13 5.14 -0.06
N TYR A 358 14.86 4.25 -0.74
CA TYR A 358 14.98 4.23 -2.19
C TYR A 358 14.11 3.13 -2.78
N HIS A 359 13.48 3.46 -3.92
CA HIS A 359 12.98 2.48 -4.88
C HIS A 359 13.64 2.76 -6.21
N PHE A 360 14.45 1.83 -6.68
CA PHE A 360 15.16 1.95 -7.94
C PHE A 360 14.43 1.17 -9.04
N ALA A 361 14.32 1.78 -10.22
CA ALA A 361 13.83 1.11 -11.42
C ALA A 361 14.81 1.33 -12.60
N PRO A 362 15.18 0.28 -13.35
CA PRO A 362 16.11 0.38 -14.48
C PRO A 362 15.44 0.92 -15.75
N ILE A 363 14.43 1.75 -15.61
CA ILE A 363 13.54 2.25 -16.65
C ILE A 363 13.14 3.66 -16.30
N GLY A 364 12.91 4.50 -17.30
CA GLY A 364 12.32 5.83 -17.11
C GLY A 364 10.96 5.93 -17.78
N PHE A 365 10.25 6.99 -17.45
CA PHE A 365 8.93 7.28 -17.97
C PHE A 365 8.84 8.71 -18.48
N GLU A 366 8.13 8.88 -19.58
CA GLU A 366 7.73 10.16 -20.11
C GLU A 366 6.20 10.26 -20.12
N TYR A 367 5.71 11.40 -19.66
CA TYR A 367 4.28 11.68 -19.57
C TYR A 367 3.88 12.66 -20.66
N SER A 368 2.99 12.24 -21.55
CA SER A 368 2.39 13.09 -22.56
C SER A 368 0.86 13.03 -22.42
N GLY A 369 0.30 14.02 -21.72
CA GLY A 369 -1.10 14.00 -21.32
C GLY A 369 -1.43 12.77 -20.49
N ASN A 370 -2.38 11.97 -20.94
CA ASN A 370 -2.76 10.72 -20.26
C ASN A 370 -1.92 9.49 -20.68
N LYS A 371 -0.97 9.68 -21.60
CA LYS A 371 -0.12 8.59 -22.10
C LYS A 371 1.19 8.55 -21.32
N ILE A 372 1.57 7.35 -20.90
CA ILE A 372 2.88 7.07 -20.33
C ILE A 372 3.65 6.23 -21.33
N SER A 373 4.87 6.62 -21.64
CA SER A 373 5.79 5.85 -22.46
C SER A 373 7.10 5.58 -21.73
N VAL A 374 7.70 4.45 -22.05
CA VAL A 374 8.98 4.04 -21.50
C VAL A 374 10.09 4.79 -22.22
N THR A 375 11.07 5.28 -21.46
CA THR A 375 12.25 5.97 -21.99
C THR A 375 13.54 5.24 -21.63
N GLN A 376 14.60 5.53 -22.37
CA GLN A 376 15.96 5.05 -22.10
C GLN A 376 16.54 5.82 -20.90
N ALA A 377 16.12 5.42 -19.72
CA ALA A 377 16.48 6.06 -18.47
C ALA A 377 16.42 5.05 -17.32
N PHE A 378 16.86 5.46 -16.16
CA PHE A 378 16.59 4.79 -14.89
C PHE A 378 16.16 5.83 -13.86
N LEU A 379 15.50 5.40 -12.82
CA LEU A 379 14.97 6.32 -11.81
C LEU A 379 15.18 5.79 -10.38
N ILE A 380 15.24 6.75 -9.46
CA ILE A 380 15.26 6.51 -8.03
C ILE A 380 14.13 7.31 -7.39
N HIS A 381 13.19 6.63 -6.75
CA HIS A 381 12.29 7.25 -5.79
C HIS A 381 13.04 7.46 -4.49
N VAL A 382 12.95 8.66 -3.93
CA VAL A 382 13.48 9.00 -2.61
C VAL A 382 12.30 9.36 -1.72
N ASP A 383 12.08 8.57 -0.70
CA ASP A 383 10.96 8.72 0.23
C ASP A 383 11.48 9.09 1.62
N THR A 384 10.82 10.01 2.31
CA THR A 384 11.04 10.24 3.74
C THR A 384 10.09 9.37 4.54
N LEU A 385 10.63 8.59 5.51
CA LEU A 385 9.87 7.52 6.16
C LEU A 385 9.06 7.99 7.36
N ARG A 386 9.48 9.07 8.02
CA ARG A 386 8.84 9.57 9.25
C ARG A 386 8.67 11.07 9.21
N PRO A 387 7.84 11.61 8.30
CA PRO A 387 7.63 13.04 8.21
C PRO A 387 6.96 13.58 9.48
N ASN A 388 7.28 14.81 9.84
CA ASN A 388 6.61 15.54 10.91
C ASN A 388 5.29 16.19 10.47
N SER A 389 5.08 16.31 9.17
CA SER A 389 3.82 16.82 8.59
C SER A 389 2.63 15.98 9.02
N ARG A 390 1.53 16.65 9.36
CA ARG A 390 0.27 16.03 9.76
C ARG A 390 -0.88 16.64 8.99
N GLY A 391 -1.75 15.78 8.51
CA GLY A 391 -2.92 16.15 7.75
C GLY A 391 -4.22 15.66 8.36
N ASN A 392 -5.27 15.76 7.57
CA ASN A 392 -6.60 15.35 7.99
C ASN A 392 -7.47 14.89 6.82
N ILE A 393 -8.54 14.20 7.19
CA ILE A 393 -9.65 13.82 6.32
C ILE A 393 -10.90 14.44 6.91
N THR A 394 -11.68 15.15 6.08
CA THR A 394 -12.94 15.77 6.46
C THR A 394 -14.01 15.45 5.42
N LEU A 395 -15.27 15.59 5.81
CA LEU A 395 -16.40 15.44 4.89
C LEU A 395 -16.56 16.72 4.05
N LYS A 396 -16.92 16.56 2.79
CA LYS A 396 -17.43 17.66 1.92
C LYS A 396 -18.94 17.83 2.05
N SER A 397 -19.65 16.72 2.32
CA SER A 397 -21.09 16.71 2.57
C SER A 397 -21.50 15.44 3.34
N ALA A 398 -22.79 15.33 3.62
CA ALA A 398 -23.40 14.12 4.18
C ALA A 398 -23.69 13.03 3.13
N ASP A 399 -23.44 13.32 1.85
CA ASP A 399 -23.61 12.33 0.77
C ASP A 399 -22.47 11.30 0.82
N PRO A 400 -22.77 10.00 1.06
CA PRO A 400 -21.76 8.96 1.16
C PRO A 400 -21.06 8.67 -0.18
N THR A 401 -21.61 9.14 -1.30
CA THR A 401 -21.01 8.98 -2.63
C THR A 401 -20.03 10.08 -2.98
N GLU A 402 -20.05 11.19 -2.24
CA GLU A 402 -19.10 12.29 -2.44
C GLU A 402 -17.74 11.95 -1.80
N LYS A 403 -16.68 12.17 -2.56
CA LYS A 403 -15.32 11.94 -2.09
C LYS A 403 -14.99 12.88 -0.92
N PRO A 404 -14.33 12.40 0.13
CA PRO A 404 -13.93 13.26 1.24
C PRO A 404 -12.86 14.26 0.82
N ALA A 405 -12.72 15.34 1.59
CA ALA A 405 -11.56 16.21 1.49
C ALA A 405 -10.38 15.60 2.26
N MET A 406 -9.20 15.64 1.67
CA MET A 406 -7.98 15.17 2.31
C MET A 406 -6.83 16.13 2.09
N LEU A 407 -6.09 16.40 3.15
CA LEU A 407 -4.86 17.16 3.15
C LEU A 407 -3.80 16.37 3.91
N PHE A 408 -2.65 16.18 3.32
CA PHE A 408 -1.50 15.59 4.00
C PHE A 408 -0.60 16.68 4.60
N ASN A 409 -0.72 17.91 4.10
CA ASN A 409 0.16 19.03 4.42
C ASN A 409 1.64 18.68 4.20
N TYR A 410 1.92 18.04 3.07
CA TYR A 410 3.28 17.64 2.70
C TYR A 410 4.26 18.79 2.85
N MET A 411 5.41 18.53 3.47
CA MET A 411 6.49 19.48 3.70
C MET A 411 6.15 20.62 4.66
N SER A 412 5.04 20.55 5.40
CA SER A 412 4.69 21.54 6.42
C SER A 412 5.38 21.30 7.76
N GLY A 413 5.85 20.07 8.02
CA GLY A 413 6.50 19.71 9.27
C GLY A 413 7.91 20.27 9.37
N GLU A 414 8.32 20.62 10.58
CA GLU A 414 9.69 21.08 10.84
C GLU A 414 10.69 19.98 10.44
N GLY A 415 11.68 20.34 9.63
CA GLY A 415 12.74 19.45 9.15
C GLY A 415 12.37 18.61 7.92
N ASP A 416 11.11 18.47 7.54
CA ASP A 416 10.68 17.59 6.44
C ASP A 416 11.32 17.95 5.11
N MET A 417 11.38 19.23 4.78
CA MET A 417 12.03 19.70 3.54
C MET A 417 13.54 19.45 3.58
N GLN A 418 14.19 19.70 4.71
CA GLN A 418 15.63 19.47 4.86
C GLN A 418 15.97 17.98 4.71
N GLU A 419 15.16 17.10 5.30
CA GLU A 419 15.33 15.65 5.17
C GLU A 419 15.18 15.17 3.73
N MET A 420 14.22 15.72 2.99
CA MET A 420 14.05 15.42 1.56
C MET A 420 15.24 15.93 0.74
N ILE A 421 15.76 17.12 1.03
CA ILE A 421 16.97 17.66 0.37
C ILE A 421 18.17 16.74 0.61
N GLU A 422 18.35 16.25 1.83
CA GLU A 422 19.39 15.27 2.18
C GLU A 422 19.22 13.99 1.35
N GLY A 423 17.98 13.50 1.23
CA GLY A 423 17.65 12.32 0.43
C GLY A 423 18.01 12.48 -1.04
N VAL A 424 17.67 13.62 -1.64
CA VAL A 424 18.04 13.95 -3.04
C VAL A 424 19.55 14.00 -3.21
N LYS A 425 20.27 14.62 -2.29
CA LYS A 425 21.74 14.66 -2.32
C LYS A 425 22.36 13.27 -2.22
N LYS A 426 21.86 12.42 -1.30
CA LYS A 426 22.31 11.03 -1.13
C LYS A 426 22.09 10.20 -2.39
N ALA A 427 20.95 10.33 -3.05
CA ALA A 427 20.67 9.64 -4.31
C ALA A 427 21.61 10.12 -5.44
N ARG A 428 21.90 11.40 -5.53
CA ARG A 428 22.86 11.96 -6.49
C ARG A 428 24.29 11.50 -6.21
N GLU A 429 24.71 11.43 -4.96
CA GLU A 429 26.02 10.89 -4.56
C GLU A 429 26.16 9.44 -5.00
N LEU A 430 25.10 8.63 -4.86
CA LEU A 430 25.08 7.24 -5.30
C LEU A 430 25.29 7.14 -6.82
N VAL A 431 24.53 7.88 -7.60
CA VAL A 431 24.62 7.83 -9.08
C VAL A 431 25.95 8.39 -9.59
N ALA A 432 26.62 9.25 -8.83
CA ALA A 432 27.94 9.79 -9.18
C ALA A 432 29.10 8.79 -8.97
N GLN A 433 28.86 7.61 -8.45
CA GLN A 433 29.89 6.62 -8.20
C GLN A 433 30.32 5.87 -9.48
N ALA A 434 31.55 5.36 -9.48
CA ALA A 434 32.18 4.70 -10.60
C ALA A 434 31.36 3.56 -11.26
N PRO A 435 30.56 2.75 -10.54
CA PRO A 435 29.71 1.72 -11.17
C PRO A 435 28.75 2.27 -12.23
N TYR A 436 28.40 3.56 -12.19
CA TYR A 436 27.55 4.19 -13.20
C TYR A 436 28.31 4.81 -14.37
N ASP A 437 29.66 4.79 -14.34
CA ASP A 437 30.46 5.37 -15.42
C ASP A 437 30.15 4.68 -16.76
N GLY A 438 29.75 5.48 -17.74
CA GLY A 438 29.41 5.00 -19.08
C GLY A 438 28.07 4.26 -19.19
N LEU A 439 27.22 4.25 -18.16
CA LEU A 439 25.88 3.70 -18.20
C LEU A 439 24.82 4.79 -18.35
#